data_5f280d9b41a293b96920ff0196e478f9
#
_entry.id   5f280d9b41a293b96920ff0196e478f9
#
_cell.length_a   1.000
_cell.length_b   1.000
_cell.length_c   1.000
_cell.angle_alpha   90.00
_cell.angle_beta   90.00
_cell.angle_gamma   90.00
#
_symmetry.space_group_name_H-M   'P 1'
#
loop_
_entity.id
_entity.type
_entity.pdbx_description
1 polymer ?
#
loop_
_entity_poly.entity_id
_entity_poly.type
_entity_poly.pdbx_seq_one_letter_code
_entity_poly.pdbx_strand_id
1 'polypeptide(L)'
;MAISGPPCPLCGSAAKLRFAATSRHKMGATAEFACTNVHAGDHGPVFWCENCQLGFSLPPDSDRLLTLYEDVHDPSYLTEADHRRQHAESIIRTIERWRKPGRLLEIGSQVGLLLHAAEQRGWEAVGIEPSRWAVETGRSQLGVKLTQGSLETSEFAQGSFDCIVMVDVLEHLIDPLAALRRCHPWLAQGGILALSTINMDTLVARILGTRWPGFMDMHLTYFTTRSLREFLQRSSFEWITDRPDARSFSLGYFGGRLANSGTLLRAIGTLGSVPLLRNLRITLPTRDLLLVLARPV
;
A
#
# COMPACT_ATOMS: atom_id res chain seq x y z
N MET A 1 -9.38 -27.94 23.53
CA MET A 1 -8.44 -26.84 23.86
C MET A 1 -8.38 -25.94 22.65
N ALA A 2 -8.80 -24.67 22.73
CA ALA A 2 -8.65 -23.74 21.63
C ALA A 2 -7.14 -23.51 21.44
N ILE A 3 -6.62 -23.81 20.26
CA ILE A 3 -5.23 -23.53 19.90
C ILE A 3 -5.11 -22.01 19.98
N SER A 4 -4.35 -21.50 20.95
CA SER A 4 -4.04 -20.08 21.01
C SER A 4 -3.24 -19.73 19.74
N GLY A 5 -3.77 -18.84 18.94
CA GLY A 5 -3.09 -18.36 17.73
C GLY A 5 -1.82 -17.56 18.06
N PRO A 6 -1.10 -17.08 17.03
CA PRO A 6 0.14 -16.32 17.21
C PRO A 6 -0.13 -15.01 17.98
N PRO A 7 0.89 -14.45 18.66
CA PRO A 7 0.76 -13.15 19.30
C PRO A 7 0.54 -12.04 18.26
N CYS A 8 -0.33 -11.10 18.57
CA CYS A 8 -0.57 -9.94 17.74
C CYS A 8 0.68 -9.05 17.65
N PRO A 9 1.15 -8.66 16.46
CA PRO A 9 2.36 -7.85 16.29
C PRO A 9 2.23 -6.43 16.89
N LEU A 10 0.99 -5.95 17.10
CA LEU A 10 0.77 -4.64 17.69
C LEU A 10 0.69 -4.67 19.22
N CYS A 11 -0.04 -5.63 19.81
CA CYS A 11 -0.36 -5.59 21.25
C CYS A 11 0.05 -6.85 22.03
N GLY A 12 0.60 -7.86 21.38
CA GLY A 12 1.03 -9.12 22.01
C GLY A 12 -0.10 -10.08 22.42
N SER A 13 -1.37 -9.67 22.34
CA SER A 13 -2.50 -10.53 22.68
C SER A 13 -2.61 -11.72 21.73
N ALA A 14 -3.07 -12.88 22.21
CA ALA A 14 -3.30 -14.04 21.37
C ALA A 14 -4.37 -13.72 20.30
N ALA A 15 -4.03 -13.97 19.04
CA ALA A 15 -4.94 -13.81 17.92
C ALA A 15 -5.66 -15.13 17.59
N LYS A 16 -6.77 -15.04 16.85
CA LYS A 16 -7.52 -16.21 16.38
C LYS A 16 -7.43 -16.31 14.86
N LEU A 17 -7.38 -17.53 14.33
CA LEU A 17 -7.53 -17.72 12.89
C LEU A 17 -8.91 -17.22 12.45
N ARG A 18 -8.93 -16.23 11.54
CA ARG A 18 -10.15 -15.66 10.97
C ARG A 18 -10.46 -16.24 9.61
N PHE A 19 -9.47 -16.37 8.75
CA PHE A 19 -9.58 -16.94 7.43
C PHE A 19 -8.44 -17.95 7.21
N ALA A 20 -8.80 -19.16 6.75
CA ALA A 20 -7.81 -20.14 6.31
C ALA A 20 -7.14 -19.68 5.01
N ALA A 21 -5.94 -20.16 4.74
CA ALA A 21 -5.27 -19.92 3.47
C ALA A 21 -6.15 -20.35 2.29
N THR A 22 -6.09 -19.60 1.19
CA THR A 22 -6.73 -20.02 -0.05
C THR A 22 -5.96 -21.17 -0.70
N SER A 23 -6.65 -21.97 -1.54
CA SER A 23 -6.04 -23.13 -2.20
C SER A 23 -4.93 -22.77 -3.21
N ARG A 24 -4.87 -21.51 -3.63
CA ARG A 24 -3.89 -20.99 -4.58
C ARG A 24 -2.71 -20.28 -3.91
N HIS A 25 -2.75 -20.16 -2.58
CA HIS A 25 -1.65 -19.55 -1.84
C HIS A 25 -0.33 -20.28 -2.12
N LYS A 26 0.61 -19.60 -2.79
CA LYS A 26 1.96 -20.07 -3.10
C LYS A 26 2.92 -18.92 -2.86
N MET A 27 3.27 -18.67 -1.62
CA MET A 27 4.25 -17.64 -1.31
C MET A 27 5.63 -18.06 -1.88
N GLY A 28 6.13 -17.35 -2.88
CA GLY A 28 7.50 -17.59 -3.35
C GLY A 28 7.86 -17.26 -4.78
N ALA A 29 6.94 -16.78 -5.61
CA ALA A 29 7.29 -16.32 -6.97
C ALA A 29 7.34 -14.79 -7.02
N THR A 30 8.39 -14.20 -7.61
CA THR A 30 8.55 -12.74 -7.78
C THR A 30 7.38 -12.07 -8.50
N ALA A 31 6.74 -12.79 -9.42
CA ALA A 31 5.54 -12.29 -10.13
C ALA A 31 4.34 -12.04 -9.22
N GLU A 32 4.28 -12.69 -8.05
CA GLU A 32 3.21 -12.49 -7.06
C GLU A 32 3.34 -11.14 -6.34
N PHE A 33 4.53 -10.55 -6.34
CA PHE A 33 4.85 -9.27 -5.72
C PHE A 33 4.71 -8.07 -6.67
N ALA A 34 4.32 -8.30 -7.92
CA ALA A 34 4.03 -7.22 -8.85
C ALA A 34 2.78 -6.45 -8.43
N CYS A 35 2.82 -5.11 -8.45
CA CYS A 35 1.67 -4.26 -8.11
C CYS A 35 0.46 -4.49 -9.02
N THR A 36 0.69 -5.02 -10.24
CA THR A 36 -0.35 -5.35 -11.21
C THR A 36 -0.80 -6.81 -11.13
N ASN A 37 -0.36 -7.56 -10.11
CA ASN A 37 -0.77 -8.94 -9.92
C ASN A 37 -2.30 -9.06 -9.88
N VAL A 38 -2.83 -9.97 -10.71
CA VAL A 38 -4.27 -10.21 -10.88
C VAL A 38 -4.85 -11.22 -9.88
N HIS A 39 -4.04 -11.78 -8.98
CA HIS A 39 -4.45 -12.79 -8.00
C HIS A 39 -5.03 -12.18 -6.71
N ALA A 40 -5.90 -11.15 -6.86
CA ALA A 40 -6.64 -10.60 -5.73
C ALA A 40 -7.55 -11.68 -5.10
N GLY A 41 -7.52 -11.77 -3.78
CA GLY A 41 -8.28 -12.78 -3.01
C GLY A 41 -7.49 -14.06 -2.72
N ASP A 42 -6.26 -14.22 -3.22
CA ASP A 42 -5.37 -15.28 -2.79
C ASP A 42 -4.53 -14.79 -1.60
N HIS A 43 -4.55 -15.53 -0.50
CA HIS A 43 -3.88 -15.14 0.73
C HIS A 43 -3.50 -16.34 1.60
N GLY A 44 -2.48 -16.18 2.41
CA GLY A 44 -2.13 -17.08 3.51
C GLY A 44 -3.17 -17.08 4.63
N PRO A 45 -2.91 -17.80 5.72
CA PRO A 45 -3.79 -17.75 6.90
C PRO A 45 -3.84 -16.33 7.46
N VAL A 46 -5.05 -15.79 7.66
CA VAL A 46 -5.26 -14.46 8.27
C VAL A 46 -5.73 -14.63 9.70
N PHE A 47 -4.95 -14.10 10.64
CA PHE A 47 -5.27 -14.05 12.05
C PHE A 47 -5.91 -12.71 12.41
N TRP A 48 -6.74 -12.71 13.43
CA TRP A 48 -7.44 -11.53 13.91
C TRP A 48 -7.21 -11.33 15.39
N CYS A 49 -6.76 -10.15 15.76
CA CYS A 49 -6.67 -9.70 17.13
C CYS A 49 -7.93 -8.93 17.54
N GLU A 50 -8.70 -9.48 18.46
CA GLU A 50 -9.93 -8.83 18.94
C GLU A 50 -9.63 -7.57 19.79
N ASN A 51 -8.47 -7.52 20.45
CA ASN A 51 -8.10 -6.41 21.33
C ASN A 51 -7.87 -5.11 20.54
N CYS A 52 -7.03 -5.14 19.52
CA CYS A 52 -6.72 -3.96 18.71
C CYS A 52 -7.38 -3.95 17.33
N GLN A 53 -8.18 -4.96 17.00
CA GLN A 53 -8.87 -5.10 15.71
C GLN A 53 -7.91 -5.10 14.52
N LEU A 54 -6.79 -5.80 14.66
CA LEU A 54 -5.80 -5.98 13.62
C LEU A 54 -5.96 -7.35 12.98
N GLY A 55 -6.01 -7.38 11.64
CA GLY A 55 -5.79 -8.58 10.86
C GLY A 55 -4.31 -8.70 10.48
N PHE A 56 -3.75 -9.91 10.45
CA PHE A 56 -2.39 -10.11 10.00
C PHE A 56 -2.15 -11.55 9.52
N SER A 57 -1.18 -11.70 8.62
CA SER A 57 -0.62 -12.98 8.20
C SER A 57 0.76 -13.17 8.83
N LEU A 58 1.21 -14.41 8.93
CA LEU A 58 2.58 -14.67 9.39
C LEU A 58 3.55 -14.29 8.27
N PRO A 59 4.57 -13.47 8.57
CA PRO A 59 5.53 -13.07 7.56
C PRO A 59 6.37 -14.26 7.11
N PRO A 60 6.83 -14.27 5.86
CA PRO A 60 7.91 -15.15 5.42
C PRO A 60 9.24 -14.73 6.08
N ASP A 61 10.29 -15.43 5.76
CA ASP A 61 11.65 -15.01 6.09
C ASP A 61 11.94 -13.62 5.50
N SER A 62 12.53 -12.72 6.33
CA SER A 62 12.73 -11.31 5.97
C SER A 62 13.65 -11.12 4.76
N ASP A 63 14.75 -11.88 4.71
CA ASP A 63 15.73 -11.75 3.64
C ASP A 63 15.16 -12.24 2.31
N ARG A 64 14.37 -13.31 2.37
CA ARG A 64 13.65 -13.81 1.21
C ARG A 64 12.61 -12.80 0.72
N LEU A 65 11.86 -12.17 1.62
CA LEU A 65 10.86 -11.17 1.25
C LEU A 65 11.50 -9.99 0.54
N LEU A 66 12.60 -9.46 1.06
CA LEU A 66 13.32 -8.34 0.45
C LEU A 66 13.83 -8.72 -0.96
N THR A 67 14.46 -9.90 -1.11
CA THR A 67 14.92 -10.39 -2.40
C THR A 67 13.78 -10.48 -3.43
N LEU A 68 12.59 -10.94 -3.00
CA LEU A 68 11.42 -11.00 -3.87
C LEU A 68 11.00 -9.60 -4.38
N TYR A 69 11.08 -8.56 -3.54
CA TYR A 69 10.81 -7.18 -3.97
C TYR A 69 11.91 -6.62 -4.88
N GLU A 70 13.19 -6.92 -4.61
CA GLU A 70 14.32 -6.47 -5.43
C GLU A 70 14.25 -6.97 -6.87
N ASP A 71 13.76 -8.20 -7.06
CA ASP A 71 13.65 -8.87 -8.35
C ASP A 71 12.30 -8.61 -9.07
N VAL A 72 11.39 -7.80 -8.50
CA VAL A 72 10.12 -7.47 -9.14
C VAL A 72 10.36 -6.77 -10.48
N HIS A 73 9.74 -7.30 -11.53
CA HIS A 73 9.71 -6.74 -12.87
C HIS A 73 8.25 -6.63 -13.33
N ASP A 74 7.69 -5.40 -13.33
CA ASP A 74 6.27 -5.16 -13.60
C ASP A 74 6.04 -4.11 -14.70
N PRO A 75 6.34 -4.41 -15.98
CA PRO A 75 6.09 -3.49 -17.09
C PRO A 75 4.62 -3.08 -17.23
N SER A 76 3.70 -3.93 -16.75
CA SER A 76 2.26 -3.67 -16.78
C SER A 76 1.87 -2.49 -15.88
N TYR A 77 2.72 -2.11 -14.93
CA TYR A 77 2.51 -0.94 -14.09
C TYR A 77 2.32 0.35 -14.90
N LEU A 78 3.02 0.47 -16.02
CA LEU A 78 2.97 1.64 -16.89
C LEU A 78 1.73 1.67 -17.81
N THR A 79 1.02 0.57 -17.97
CA THR A 79 -0.22 0.55 -18.80
C THR A 79 -1.33 1.43 -18.23
N GLU A 80 -1.35 1.64 -16.91
CA GLU A 80 -2.30 2.51 -16.21
C GLU A 80 -1.62 3.80 -15.69
N ALA A 81 -0.51 4.22 -16.31
CA ALA A 81 0.30 5.36 -15.84
C ALA A 81 -0.52 6.66 -15.67
N ASP A 82 -1.46 6.94 -16.57
CA ASP A 82 -2.27 8.17 -16.49
C ASP A 82 -3.20 8.16 -15.28
N HIS A 83 -3.80 7.01 -14.94
CA HIS A 83 -4.64 6.88 -13.75
C HIS A 83 -3.79 7.01 -12.48
N ARG A 84 -2.61 6.43 -12.49
CA ARG A 84 -1.66 6.50 -11.36
C ARG A 84 -1.12 7.93 -11.16
N ARG A 85 -0.83 8.67 -12.24
CA ARG A 85 -0.45 10.10 -12.17
C ARG A 85 -1.56 10.93 -11.55
N GLN A 86 -2.81 10.78 -12.00
CA GLN A 86 -3.95 11.50 -11.42
C GLN A 86 -4.16 11.18 -9.94
N HIS A 87 -3.97 9.92 -9.55
CA HIS A 87 -4.00 9.50 -8.15
C HIS A 87 -2.86 10.16 -7.36
N ALA A 88 -1.62 10.11 -7.86
CA ALA A 88 -0.45 10.75 -7.26
C ALA A 88 -0.67 12.25 -7.05
N GLU A 89 -1.15 12.97 -8.07
CA GLU A 89 -1.51 14.38 -7.96
C GLU A 89 -2.60 14.65 -6.91
N SER A 90 -3.58 13.75 -6.78
CA SER A 90 -4.62 13.86 -5.74
C SER A 90 -4.04 13.75 -4.33
N ILE A 91 -3.06 12.86 -4.14
CA ILE A 91 -2.33 12.72 -2.88
C ILE A 91 -1.55 13.98 -2.58
N ILE A 92 -0.72 14.46 -3.53
CA ILE A 92 0.09 15.67 -3.35
C ILE A 92 -0.79 16.89 -3.04
N ARG A 93 -1.90 17.11 -3.79
CA ARG A 93 -2.85 18.19 -3.47
C ARG A 93 -3.47 18.06 -2.07
N THR A 94 -3.62 16.85 -1.55
CA THR A 94 -4.12 16.64 -0.19
C THR A 94 -3.08 17.03 0.84
N ILE A 95 -1.81 16.66 0.63
CA ILE A 95 -0.67 17.02 1.47
C ILE A 95 -0.50 18.56 1.52
N GLU A 96 -0.60 19.23 0.38
CA GLU A 96 -0.40 20.68 0.23
C GLU A 96 -1.42 21.54 1.00
N ARG A 97 -2.55 20.97 1.43
CA ARG A 97 -3.49 21.65 2.34
C ARG A 97 -2.92 21.80 3.75
N TRP A 98 -1.90 21.01 4.10
CA TRP A 98 -1.31 20.93 5.43
C TRP A 98 0.15 21.33 5.48
N ARG A 99 0.88 21.15 4.38
CA ARG A 99 2.30 21.49 4.26
C ARG A 99 2.60 22.05 2.88
N LYS A 100 3.30 23.19 2.84
CA LYS A 100 3.81 23.77 1.58
C LYS A 100 4.93 22.89 1.01
N PRO A 101 5.16 22.95 -0.34
CA PRO A 101 6.28 22.28 -0.96
C PRO A 101 7.62 22.53 -0.24
N GLY A 102 8.38 21.50 -0.07
CA GLY A 102 9.70 21.43 0.55
C GLY A 102 10.35 20.12 0.14
N ARG A 103 11.05 19.43 1.04
CA ARG A 103 11.69 18.14 0.75
C ARG A 103 10.73 16.98 1.04
N LEU A 104 10.54 16.12 0.03
CA LEU A 104 9.64 14.96 0.10
C LEU A 104 10.42 13.67 -0.09
N LEU A 105 10.19 12.70 0.80
CA LEU A 105 10.63 11.31 0.64
C LEU A 105 9.43 10.43 0.33
N GLU A 106 9.49 9.67 -0.76
CA GLU A 106 8.56 8.58 -1.02
C GLU A 106 9.24 7.25 -0.74
N ILE A 107 8.62 6.42 0.09
CA ILE A 107 9.06 5.06 0.43
C ILE A 107 8.22 4.08 -0.37
N GLY A 108 8.86 3.15 -1.12
CA GLY A 108 8.18 2.25 -2.04
C GLY A 108 7.66 3.00 -3.27
N SER A 109 8.55 3.75 -3.92
CA SER A 109 8.18 4.71 -4.97
C SER A 109 7.81 4.06 -6.30
N GLN A 110 7.98 2.77 -6.46
CA GLN A 110 7.86 2.11 -7.75
C GLN A 110 8.68 2.86 -8.83
N VAL A 111 8.10 3.16 -9.99
CA VAL A 111 8.77 3.96 -11.03
C VAL A 111 8.76 5.47 -10.76
N GLY A 112 8.25 5.93 -9.60
CA GLY A 112 8.30 7.33 -9.18
C GLY A 112 7.26 8.25 -9.80
N LEU A 113 6.07 7.77 -10.12
CA LEU A 113 4.99 8.62 -10.65
C LEU A 113 4.55 9.70 -9.65
N LEU A 114 4.57 9.40 -8.34
CA LEU A 114 4.25 10.38 -7.31
C LEU A 114 5.40 11.39 -7.15
N LEU A 115 6.66 10.95 -7.21
CA LEU A 115 7.81 11.86 -7.22
C LEU A 115 7.70 12.86 -8.36
N HIS A 116 7.44 12.36 -9.58
CA HIS A 116 7.28 13.22 -10.74
C HIS A 116 6.13 14.24 -10.54
N ALA A 117 4.97 13.79 -10.03
CA ALA A 117 3.86 14.68 -9.71
C ALA A 117 4.21 15.72 -8.64
N ALA A 118 4.99 15.35 -7.63
CA ALA A 118 5.48 16.25 -6.58
C ALA A 118 6.45 17.30 -7.14
N GLU A 119 7.41 16.90 -7.96
CA GLU A 119 8.36 17.81 -8.60
C GLU A 119 7.67 18.85 -9.49
N GLN A 120 6.63 18.47 -10.25
CA GLN A 120 5.83 19.40 -11.05
C GLN A 120 5.09 20.44 -10.20
N ARG A 121 5.01 20.24 -8.89
CA ARG A 121 4.36 21.13 -7.92
C ARG A 121 5.35 21.83 -7.00
N GLY A 122 6.65 21.72 -7.30
CA GLY A 122 7.72 22.44 -6.60
C GLY A 122 8.28 21.73 -5.36
N TRP A 123 8.00 20.42 -5.17
CA TRP A 123 8.67 19.64 -4.15
C TRP A 123 10.06 19.20 -4.61
N GLU A 124 11.01 19.19 -3.69
CA GLU A 124 12.29 18.48 -3.87
C GLU A 124 12.07 17.01 -3.49
N ALA A 125 11.63 16.20 -4.46
CA ALA A 125 11.22 14.84 -4.22
C ALA A 125 12.38 13.86 -4.45
N VAL A 126 12.51 12.90 -3.51
CA VAL A 126 13.41 11.75 -3.62
C VAL A 126 12.66 10.49 -3.21
N GLY A 127 13.06 9.34 -3.75
CA GLY A 127 12.41 8.07 -3.42
C GLY A 127 13.38 6.95 -3.15
N ILE A 128 12.93 5.99 -2.35
CA ILE A 128 13.58 4.68 -2.18
C ILE A 128 12.63 3.58 -2.66
N GLU A 129 13.20 2.61 -3.38
CA GLU A 129 12.47 1.52 -3.99
C GLU A 129 13.35 0.27 -4.04
N PRO A 130 12.93 -0.89 -3.54
CA PRO A 130 13.75 -2.10 -3.63
C PRO A 130 13.90 -2.62 -5.05
N SER A 131 12.88 -2.56 -5.91
CA SER A 131 12.94 -3.09 -7.27
C SER A 131 13.96 -2.37 -8.14
N ARG A 132 14.97 -3.10 -8.60
CA ARG A 132 15.98 -2.61 -9.55
C ARG A 132 15.33 -2.12 -10.83
N TRP A 133 14.43 -2.90 -11.39
CA TRP A 133 13.72 -2.54 -12.62
C TRP A 133 12.94 -1.22 -12.47
N ALA A 134 12.23 -1.05 -11.35
CA ALA A 134 11.43 0.15 -11.12
C ALA A 134 12.32 1.39 -10.99
N VAL A 135 13.45 1.29 -10.28
CA VAL A 135 14.43 2.39 -10.13
C VAL A 135 15.03 2.77 -11.48
N GLU A 136 15.51 1.80 -12.27
CA GLU A 136 16.08 2.06 -13.59
C GLU A 136 15.05 2.69 -14.54
N THR A 137 13.83 2.18 -14.54
CA THR A 137 12.72 2.70 -15.34
C THR A 137 12.36 4.13 -14.95
N GLY A 138 12.22 4.41 -13.66
CA GLY A 138 11.88 5.74 -13.16
C GLY A 138 12.94 6.78 -13.50
N ARG A 139 14.21 6.44 -13.26
CA ARG A 139 15.34 7.32 -13.62
C ARG A 139 15.41 7.60 -15.12
N SER A 140 15.27 6.58 -15.95
CA SER A 140 15.44 6.72 -17.40
C SER A 140 14.23 7.35 -18.10
N GLN A 141 12.99 7.05 -17.67
CA GLN A 141 11.79 7.50 -18.36
C GLN A 141 11.17 8.75 -17.76
N LEU A 142 11.29 8.95 -16.43
CA LEU A 142 10.68 10.08 -15.72
C LEU A 142 11.70 11.10 -15.21
N GLY A 143 13.00 10.77 -15.20
CA GLY A 143 14.06 11.65 -14.70
C GLY A 143 14.04 11.87 -13.18
N VAL A 144 13.28 11.07 -12.43
CA VAL A 144 13.10 11.23 -10.99
C VAL A 144 14.30 10.73 -10.18
N LYS A 145 14.48 11.26 -8.98
CA LYS A 145 15.55 10.88 -8.05
C LYS A 145 15.15 9.67 -7.23
N LEU A 146 15.37 8.48 -7.76
CA LEU A 146 15.14 7.20 -7.08
C LEU A 146 16.46 6.58 -6.63
N THR A 147 16.46 5.96 -5.45
CA THR A 147 17.57 5.14 -4.96
C THR A 147 17.08 3.72 -4.73
N GLN A 148 17.83 2.72 -5.22
CA GLN A 148 17.53 1.34 -4.89
C GLN A 148 17.84 1.10 -3.42
N GLY A 149 16.87 0.59 -2.68
CA GLY A 149 16.98 0.30 -1.27
C GLY A 149 15.62 0.13 -0.61
N SER A 150 15.65 -0.37 0.61
CA SER A 150 14.46 -0.54 1.45
C SER A 150 14.47 0.46 2.60
N LEU A 151 13.35 0.55 3.30
CA LEU A 151 13.26 1.34 4.53
C LEU A 151 14.27 0.87 5.59
N GLU A 152 14.50 -0.44 5.67
CA GLU A 152 15.41 -1.06 6.64
C GLU A 152 16.88 -0.74 6.36
N THR A 153 17.24 -0.57 5.10
CA THR A 153 18.65 -0.32 4.69
C THR A 153 18.98 1.16 4.50
N SER A 154 17.98 2.03 4.43
CA SER A 154 18.17 3.45 4.17
C SER A 154 18.34 4.25 5.46
N GLU A 155 19.21 5.26 5.42
CA GLU A 155 19.45 6.19 6.52
C GLU A 155 19.40 7.62 6.01
N PHE A 156 18.68 8.47 6.76
CA PHE A 156 18.59 9.91 6.48
C PHE A 156 18.89 10.72 7.73
N ALA A 157 19.39 11.93 7.55
CA ALA A 157 19.64 12.83 8.67
C ALA A 157 18.32 13.26 9.33
N GLN A 158 18.38 13.55 10.62
CA GLN A 158 17.24 14.06 11.36
C GLN A 158 16.68 15.35 10.75
N GLY A 159 15.34 15.43 10.65
CA GLY A 159 14.68 16.62 10.11
C GLY A 159 14.91 16.82 8.60
N SER A 160 15.27 15.78 7.84
CA SER A 160 15.59 15.90 6.42
C SER A 160 14.39 16.19 5.54
N PHE A 161 13.17 15.83 5.95
CA PHE A 161 12.00 15.88 5.08
C PHE A 161 10.83 16.65 5.69
N ASP A 162 10.21 17.47 4.86
CA ASP A 162 8.95 18.15 5.17
C ASP A 162 7.75 17.23 5.02
N CYS A 163 7.88 16.21 4.19
CA CYS A 163 6.87 15.18 3.98
C CYS A 163 7.52 13.82 3.74
N ILE A 164 6.98 12.78 4.38
CA ILE A 164 7.25 11.37 4.03
C ILE A 164 5.95 10.76 3.53
N VAL A 165 6.01 10.04 2.41
CA VAL A 165 4.84 9.42 1.77
C VAL A 165 5.07 7.92 1.64
N MET A 166 4.07 7.12 2.00
CA MET A 166 3.98 5.68 1.74
C MET A 166 2.63 5.39 1.09
N VAL A 167 2.64 4.87 -0.12
CA VAL A 167 1.41 4.47 -0.84
C VAL A 167 1.45 2.98 -1.09
N ASP A 168 0.56 2.22 -0.44
CA ASP A 168 0.54 0.75 -0.48
C ASP A 168 1.89 0.13 -0.09
N VAL A 169 2.41 0.53 1.05
CA VAL A 169 3.69 0.04 1.58
C VAL A 169 3.52 -0.55 2.96
N LEU A 170 2.81 0.12 3.85
CA LEU A 170 2.78 -0.22 5.28
C LEU A 170 2.23 -1.62 5.54
N GLU A 171 1.24 -2.07 4.75
CA GLU A 171 0.64 -3.41 4.81
C GLU A 171 1.57 -4.54 4.38
N HIS A 172 2.63 -4.21 3.65
CA HIS A 172 3.63 -5.17 3.15
C HIS A 172 4.80 -5.38 4.11
N LEU A 173 4.99 -4.48 5.07
CA LEU A 173 6.15 -4.51 5.97
C LEU A 173 5.98 -5.58 7.04
N ILE A 174 7.10 -6.24 7.38
CA ILE A 174 7.15 -7.26 8.45
C ILE A 174 6.87 -6.61 9.81
N ASP A 175 7.47 -5.45 10.06
CA ASP A 175 7.26 -4.66 11.27
C ASP A 175 6.85 -3.21 10.93
N PRO A 176 5.55 -2.96 10.71
CA PRO A 176 5.04 -1.62 10.44
C PRO A 176 5.32 -0.61 11.57
N LEU A 177 5.40 -1.10 12.82
CA LEU A 177 5.67 -0.25 13.97
C LEU A 177 7.11 0.27 13.98
N ALA A 178 8.08 -0.61 13.73
CA ALA A 178 9.49 -0.23 13.57
C ALA A 178 9.67 0.71 12.38
N ALA A 179 8.99 0.46 11.27
CA ALA A 179 9.01 1.31 10.08
C ALA A 179 8.55 2.74 10.38
N LEU A 180 7.42 2.90 11.04
CA LEU A 180 6.91 4.22 11.42
C LEU A 180 7.85 4.93 12.39
N ARG A 181 8.41 4.21 13.40
CA ARG A 181 9.39 4.76 14.34
C ARG A 181 10.67 5.22 13.64
N ARG A 182 11.08 4.53 12.58
CA ARG A 182 12.25 4.90 11.78
C ARG A 182 12.02 6.18 10.98
N CYS A 183 10.82 6.37 10.46
CA CYS A 183 10.44 7.59 9.72
C CYS A 183 10.33 8.83 10.62
N HIS A 184 9.98 8.65 11.89
CA HIS A 184 9.71 9.75 12.80
C HIS A 184 10.87 10.77 12.89
N PRO A 185 12.13 10.40 13.18
CA PRO A 185 13.24 11.35 13.27
C PRO A 185 13.62 11.99 11.92
N TRP A 186 13.26 11.40 10.79
CA TRP A 186 13.55 11.96 9.46
C TRP A 186 12.67 13.15 9.10
N LEU A 187 11.50 13.28 9.74
CA LEU A 187 10.61 14.41 9.54
C LEU A 187 11.12 15.68 10.24
N ALA A 188 11.08 16.79 9.52
CA ALA A 188 11.35 18.12 10.05
C ALA A 188 10.23 18.54 11.03
N GLN A 189 10.50 19.56 11.82
CA GLN A 189 9.48 20.14 12.70
C GLN A 189 8.25 20.59 11.91
N GLY A 190 7.07 20.12 12.30
CA GLY A 190 5.82 20.33 11.59
C GLY A 190 5.72 19.58 10.27
N GLY A 191 6.59 18.58 10.03
CA GLY A 191 6.52 17.69 8.88
C GLY A 191 5.30 16.79 8.90
N ILE A 192 4.96 16.21 7.75
CA ILE A 192 3.77 15.39 7.53
C ILE A 192 4.17 13.98 7.09
N LEU A 193 3.58 12.98 7.73
CA LEU A 193 3.56 11.61 7.24
C LEU A 193 2.23 11.38 6.49
N ALA A 194 2.29 10.98 5.23
CA ALA A 194 1.14 10.63 4.42
C ALA A 194 1.16 9.13 4.12
N LEU A 195 0.12 8.42 4.56
CA LEU A 195 -0.01 6.97 4.40
C LEU A 195 -1.25 6.64 3.58
N SER A 196 -1.09 5.93 2.46
CA SER A 196 -2.20 5.22 1.82
C SER A 196 -2.05 3.73 2.12
N THR A 197 -3.08 3.11 2.68
CA THR A 197 -3.09 1.67 3.01
C THR A 197 -4.50 1.10 3.01
N ILE A 198 -4.59 -0.23 3.01
CA ILE A 198 -5.85 -0.96 3.06
C ILE A 198 -6.57 -0.76 4.39
N ASN A 199 -7.91 -0.74 4.32
CA ASN A 199 -8.79 -0.72 5.49
C ASN A 199 -9.79 -1.88 5.44
N MET A 200 -9.61 -2.84 6.31
CA MET A 200 -10.46 -4.04 6.39
C MET A 200 -11.80 -3.78 7.08
N ASP A 201 -11.95 -2.65 7.80
CA ASP A 201 -13.19 -2.33 8.53
C ASP A 201 -14.20 -1.59 7.65
N THR A 202 -14.54 -2.18 6.51
CA THR A 202 -15.50 -1.61 5.57
C THR A 202 -16.66 -2.58 5.31
N LEU A 203 -17.80 -2.02 4.89
CA LEU A 203 -18.95 -2.83 4.51
C LEU A 203 -18.62 -3.76 3.34
N VAL A 204 -17.82 -3.27 2.38
CA VAL A 204 -17.37 -4.05 1.21
C VAL A 204 -16.52 -5.24 1.65
N ALA A 205 -15.52 -5.02 2.51
CA ALA A 205 -14.69 -6.10 3.05
C ALA A 205 -15.52 -7.13 3.83
N ARG A 206 -16.51 -6.68 4.61
CA ARG A 206 -17.42 -7.56 5.37
C ARG A 206 -18.33 -8.42 4.47
N ILE A 207 -18.90 -7.82 3.42
CA ILE A 207 -19.77 -8.52 2.46
C ILE A 207 -18.98 -9.53 1.62
N LEU A 208 -17.80 -9.15 1.13
CA LEU A 208 -16.98 -9.99 0.27
C LEU A 208 -16.25 -11.11 1.06
N GLY A 209 -16.02 -10.91 2.37
CA GLY A 209 -15.32 -11.88 3.22
C GLY A 209 -13.98 -12.29 2.60
N THR A 210 -13.75 -13.59 2.43
CA THR A 210 -12.50 -14.15 1.82
C THR A 210 -12.28 -13.75 0.36
N ARG A 211 -13.28 -13.15 -0.30
CA ARG A 211 -13.18 -12.67 -1.68
C ARG A 211 -12.85 -11.18 -1.76
N TRP A 212 -12.61 -10.53 -0.62
CA TRP A 212 -12.24 -9.13 -0.62
C TRP A 212 -10.90 -8.90 -1.35
N PRO A 213 -10.83 -7.98 -2.35
CA PRO A 213 -9.63 -7.78 -3.15
C PRO A 213 -8.42 -7.27 -2.36
N GLY A 214 -8.63 -6.78 -1.12
CA GLY A 214 -7.56 -6.42 -0.21
C GLY A 214 -6.79 -7.61 0.36
N PHE A 215 -7.32 -8.85 0.23
CA PHE A 215 -6.55 -10.04 0.55
C PHE A 215 -5.61 -10.37 -0.60
N MET A 216 -4.32 -10.31 -0.32
CA MET A 216 -3.24 -10.62 -1.27
C MET A 216 -2.09 -11.30 -0.51
N ASP A 217 -1.37 -12.20 -1.18
CA ASP A 217 -0.26 -12.94 -0.56
C ASP A 217 0.86 -12.03 -0.03
N MET A 218 1.04 -10.87 -0.66
CA MET A 218 2.03 -9.88 -0.25
C MET A 218 1.58 -9.00 0.93
N HIS A 219 0.29 -9.01 1.31
CA HIS A 219 -0.20 -8.22 2.44
C HIS A 219 -0.01 -9.00 3.75
N LEU A 220 0.87 -8.48 4.60
CA LEU A 220 1.15 -9.06 5.92
C LEU A 220 0.27 -8.47 7.01
N THR A 221 -0.20 -7.23 6.82
CA THR A 221 -1.01 -6.51 7.81
C THR A 221 -2.29 -5.98 7.17
N TYR A 222 -3.42 -6.25 7.81
CA TYR A 222 -4.75 -5.80 7.40
C TYR A 222 -5.28 -4.83 8.46
N PHE A 223 -5.13 -3.55 8.17
CA PHE A 223 -5.50 -2.50 9.10
C PHE A 223 -7.01 -2.32 9.20
N THR A 224 -7.46 -1.88 10.37
CA THR A 224 -8.69 -1.14 10.57
C THR A 224 -8.32 0.32 10.88
N THR A 225 -9.26 1.23 10.79
CA THR A 225 -9.03 2.64 11.23
C THR A 225 -8.54 2.68 12.68
N ARG A 226 -9.07 1.80 13.55
CA ARG A 226 -8.65 1.69 14.95
C ARG A 226 -7.21 1.23 15.10
N SER A 227 -6.84 0.12 14.48
CA SER A 227 -5.49 -0.42 14.59
C SER A 227 -4.45 0.49 13.96
N LEU A 228 -4.75 1.12 12.80
CA LEU A 228 -3.84 2.08 12.16
C LEU A 228 -3.59 3.30 13.06
N ARG A 229 -4.65 3.80 13.72
CA ARG A 229 -4.52 4.89 14.69
C ARG A 229 -3.63 4.50 15.87
N GLU A 230 -3.75 3.27 16.36
CA GLU A 230 -2.91 2.76 17.44
C GLU A 230 -1.44 2.58 17.00
N PHE A 231 -1.18 2.13 15.76
CA PHE A 231 0.18 2.09 15.20
C PHE A 231 0.83 3.48 15.18
N LEU A 232 0.10 4.47 14.70
CA LEU A 232 0.57 5.86 14.66
C LEU A 232 0.87 6.39 16.06
N GLN A 233 -0.03 6.22 17.02
CA GLN A 233 0.17 6.67 18.40
C GLN A 233 1.40 6.01 19.05
N ARG A 234 1.60 4.71 18.87
CA ARG A 234 2.76 3.97 19.42
C ARG A 234 4.08 4.32 18.72
N SER A 235 4.01 5.01 17.60
CA SER A 235 5.16 5.51 16.85
C SER A 235 5.34 7.03 16.99
N SER A 236 4.68 7.64 17.99
CA SER A 236 4.73 9.08 18.28
C SER A 236 4.21 9.94 17.12
N PHE A 237 3.14 9.49 16.46
CA PHE A 237 2.43 10.26 15.45
C PHE A 237 1.01 10.58 15.90
N GLU A 238 0.60 11.83 15.69
CA GLU A 238 -0.77 12.29 15.85
C GLU A 238 -1.51 12.22 14.51
N TRP A 239 -2.68 11.59 14.50
CA TRP A 239 -3.58 11.55 13.35
C TRP A 239 -4.20 12.94 13.11
N ILE A 240 -3.96 13.53 11.94
CA ILE A 240 -4.50 14.84 11.56
C ILE A 240 -5.86 14.67 10.89
N THR A 241 -5.88 13.92 9.79
CA THR A 241 -7.07 13.75 8.95
C THR A 241 -6.97 12.48 8.12
N ASP A 242 -8.11 12.04 7.61
CA ASP A 242 -8.18 10.95 6.64
C ASP A 242 -9.24 11.22 5.56
N ARG A 243 -9.09 10.53 4.46
CA ARG A 243 -10.09 10.45 3.40
C ARG A 243 -10.05 9.08 2.72
N PRO A 244 -11.14 8.68 2.03
CA PRO A 244 -11.04 7.55 1.11
C PRO A 244 -9.93 7.80 0.09
N ASP A 245 -9.07 6.81 -0.13
CA ASP A 245 -8.08 6.86 -1.20
C ASP A 245 -8.70 6.31 -2.48
N ALA A 246 -9.60 7.11 -3.05
CA ALA A 246 -10.36 6.74 -4.23
C ALA A 246 -9.45 6.62 -5.46
N ARG A 247 -9.40 5.44 -6.04
CA ARG A 247 -8.66 5.17 -7.27
C ARG A 247 -9.61 5.02 -8.43
N SER A 248 -9.19 5.58 -9.57
CA SER A 248 -9.87 5.37 -10.83
C SER A 248 -9.18 4.26 -11.60
N PHE A 249 -9.95 3.34 -12.14
CA PHE A 249 -9.46 2.27 -12.99
C PHE A 249 -10.23 2.29 -14.30
N SER A 250 -9.58 1.83 -15.38
CA SER A 250 -10.32 1.53 -16.61
C SER A 250 -11.26 0.35 -16.38
N LEU A 251 -12.41 0.33 -17.03
CA LEU A 251 -13.35 -0.79 -16.96
C LEU A 251 -12.68 -2.08 -17.43
N GLY A 252 -11.77 -2.00 -18.42
CA GLY A 252 -10.99 -3.13 -18.89
C GLY A 252 -10.08 -3.72 -17.80
N TYR A 253 -9.36 -2.88 -17.08
CA TYR A 253 -8.49 -3.31 -15.97
C TYR A 253 -9.31 -3.90 -14.82
N PHE A 254 -10.39 -3.22 -14.43
CA PHE A 254 -11.28 -3.68 -13.37
C PHE A 254 -11.97 -5.01 -13.75
N GLY A 255 -12.41 -5.12 -15.01
CA GLY A 255 -13.01 -6.34 -15.55
C GLY A 255 -12.08 -7.55 -15.49
N GLY A 256 -10.82 -7.36 -15.85
CA GLY A 256 -9.79 -8.41 -15.75
C GLY A 256 -9.62 -8.93 -14.31
N ARG A 257 -9.64 -8.04 -13.31
CA ARG A 257 -9.57 -8.42 -11.90
C ARG A 257 -10.81 -9.13 -11.38
N LEU A 258 -11.99 -8.74 -11.87
CA LEU A 258 -13.26 -9.38 -11.50
C LEU A 258 -13.48 -10.75 -12.19
N ALA A 259 -12.80 -11.03 -13.29
CA ALA A 259 -12.95 -12.28 -14.04
C ALA A 259 -12.71 -13.54 -13.18
N ASN A 260 -11.92 -13.42 -12.11
CA ASN A 260 -11.60 -14.48 -11.16
C ASN A 260 -12.50 -14.50 -9.91
N SER A 261 -13.43 -13.54 -9.76
CA SER A 261 -14.13 -13.27 -8.48
C SER A 261 -15.55 -13.84 -8.36
N GLY A 262 -15.95 -14.81 -9.20
CA GLY A 262 -17.25 -15.45 -9.16
C GLY A 262 -18.24 -14.99 -10.25
N THR A 263 -19.34 -15.74 -10.45
CA THR A 263 -20.20 -15.63 -11.65
C THR A 263 -20.82 -14.25 -11.88
N LEU A 264 -21.30 -13.57 -10.84
CA LEU A 264 -21.94 -12.26 -10.96
C LEU A 264 -20.91 -11.15 -11.29
N LEU A 265 -19.77 -11.17 -10.62
CA LEU A 265 -18.69 -10.21 -10.85
C LEU A 265 -18.00 -10.45 -12.19
N ARG A 266 -17.96 -11.71 -12.65
CA ARG A 266 -17.48 -12.11 -13.97
C ARG A 266 -18.35 -11.52 -15.10
N ALA A 267 -19.69 -11.46 -14.91
CA ALA A 267 -20.59 -10.82 -15.87
C ALA A 267 -20.32 -9.31 -15.99
N ILE A 268 -20.01 -8.63 -14.89
CA ILE A 268 -19.58 -7.22 -14.92
C ILE A 268 -18.20 -7.09 -15.59
N GLY A 269 -17.31 -8.05 -15.35
CA GLY A 269 -16.00 -8.13 -15.99
C GLY A 269 -16.05 -8.24 -17.53
N THR A 270 -17.05 -8.93 -18.07
CA THR A 270 -17.22 -9.04 -19.52
C THR A 270 -17.56 -7.70 -20.20
N LEU A 271 -18.13 -6.74 -19.48
CA LEU A 271 -18.33 -5.38 -20.01
C LEU A 271 -16.99 -4.68 -20.28
N GLY A 272 -15.94 -5.00 -19.52
CA GLY A 272 -14.59 -4.48 -19.75
C GLY A 272 -13.91 -5.02 -20.99
N SER A 273 -14.38 -6.12 -21.56
CA SER A 273 -13.87 -6.66 -22.84
C SER A 273 -14.47 -5.97 -24.08
N VAL A 274 -15.53 -5.15 -23.89
CA VAL A 274 -16.13 -4.39 -24.98
C VAL A 274 -15.22 -3.22 -25.36
N PRO A 275 -14.71 -3.13 -26.61
CA PRO A 275 -13.73 -2.10 -27.01
C PRO A 275 -14.16 -0.67 -26.71
N LEU A 276 -15.46 -0.36 -26.88
CA LEU A 276 -16.03 0.96 -26.64
C LEU A 276 -16.09 1.34 -25.14
N LEU A 277 -16.20 0.35 -24.25
CA LEU A 277 -16.38 0.55 -22.80
C LEU A 277 -15.08 0.34 -22.01
N ARG A 278 -14.08 -0.33 -22.60
CA ARG A 278 -12.85 -0.72 -21.87
C ARG A 278 -12.11 0.46 -21.22
N ASN A 279 -12.19 1.64 -21.84
CA ASN A 279 -11.54 2.87 -21.37
C ASN A 279 -12.44 3.71 -20.46
N LEU A 280 -13.70 3.28 -20.21
CA LEU A 280 -14.59 3.98 -19.28
C LEU A 280 -13.96 3.95 -17.88
N ARG A 281 -13.96 5.12 -17.24
CA ARG A 281 -13.40 5.28 -15.89
C ARG A 281 -14.42 4.89 -14.84
N ILE A 282 -14.01 4.02 -13.94
CA ILE A 282 -14.76 3.69 -12.73
C ILE A 282 -13.96 4.19 -11.54
N THR A 283 -14.54 5.04 -10.73
CA THR A 283 -14.00 5.48 -9.44
C THR A 283 -14.89 4.91 -8.35
N LEU A 284 -14.31 4.06 -7.49
CA LEU A 284 -15.02 3.48 -6.36
C LEU A 284 -14.59 4.23 -5.10
N PRO A 285 -15.42 5.11 -4.54
CA PRO A 285 -15.10 5.85 -3.31
C PRO A 285 -15.35 4.97 -2.07
N THR A 286 -14.93 3.71 -2.17
CA THR A 286 -14.96 2.80 -1.01
C THR A 286 -13.88 3.24 -0.03
N ARG A 287 -14.14 3.07 1.26
CA ARG A 287 -13.10 3.34 2.28
C ARG A 287 -12.15 2.14 2.47
N ASP A 288 -12.13 1.20 1.54
CA ASP A 288 -11.23 0.02 1.54
C ASP A 288 -9.75 0.42 1.46
N LEU A 289 -9.49 1.62 0.94
CA LEU A 289 -8.21 2.29 0.98
C LEU A 289 -8.39 3.63 1.68
N LEU A 290 -7.49 3.96 2.59
CA LEU A 290 -7.46 5.21 3.33
C LEU A 290 -6.17 5.96 3.06
N LEU A 291 -6.30 7.23 2.68
CA LEU A 291 -5.20 8.18 2.78
C LEU A 291 -5.31 8.88 4.14
N VAL A 292 -4.28 8.73 4.95
CA VAL A 292 -4.16 9.29 6.29
C VAL A 292 -3.00 10.27 6.30
N LEU A 293 -3.21 11.44 6.90
CA LEU A 293 -2.14 12.37 7.24
C LEU A 293 -1.93 12.37 8.75
N ALA A 294 -0.66 12.29 9.14
CA ALA A 294 -0.23 12.32 10.53
C ALA A 294 0.99 13.25 10.68
N ARG A 295 1.28 13.68 11.90
CA ARG A 295 2.46 14.50 12.23
C ARG A 295 3.19 13.93 13.43
N PRO A 296 4.52 14.09 13.52
CA PRO A 296 5.28 13.72 14.70
C PRO A 296 4.85 14.57 15.91
N VAL A 297 4.84 13.95 17.12
CA VAL A 297 4.52 14.56 18.43
C VAL A 297 5.64 14.30 19.41
#